data_fb3a645193624cec69b3b1243287aef9
#
_entry.id   fb3a645193624cec69b3b1243287aef9
#
_cell.length_a   1.000
_cell.length_b   1.000
_cell.length_c   1.000
_cell.angle_alpha   90.00
_cell.angle_beta   90.00
_cell.angle_gamma   90.00
#
_symmetry.space_group_name_H-M   'P 1'
#
loop_
_entity.id
_entity.type
_entity.pdbx_description
1 polymer ?
#
loop_
_entity_poly.entity_id
_entity_poly.type
_entity_poly.pdbx_seq_one_letter_code
_entity_poly.pdbx_strand_id
1 'polypeptide(L)'
;MAEEPLIPDDACLERRGRYKRAYDLLILAVAHLFPPLTILWLLLWTFIPALIWLGDRGPVFYRQERLGKNGKVFSVLKFRTMVPDAEQLTGAVWATADDPRITKVGRWLRASALDELPQVLAILSGDMSFVGPRAERPELHAQFVEQEPLFAQRIRVRPGLTGLAQVKGSYDLPPEQKVQYDLQYLRSMGPVADTRLMLASVRNTLLRRWDQKDH
;
A
#
# COMPACT_ATOMS: atom_id res chain seq x y z
N MET A 1 -18.40 21.67 -23.02
CA MET A 1 -17.73 21.12 -21.83
C MET A 1 -16.27 20.95 -22.22
N ALA A 2 -15.33 21.67 -21.58
CA ALA A 2 -13.92 21.43 -21.82
C ALA A 2 -13.60 20.00 -21.35
N GLU A 3 -12.99 19.19 -22.20
CA GLU A 3 -12.49 17.87 -21.79
C GLU A 3 -11.49 18.04 -20.64
N GLU A 4 -11.74 17.37 -19.54
CA GLU A 4 -10.82 17.38 -18.39
C GLU A 4 -9.48 16.79 -18.86
N PRO A 5 -8.33 17.46 -18.63
CA PRO A 5 -7.06 17.00 -19.15
C PRO A 5 -6.76 15.58 -18.64
N LEU A 6 -6.14 14.76 -19.51
CA LEU A 6 -5.80 13.36 -19.20
C LEU A 6 -5.03 13.24 -17.89
N ILE A 7 -4.22 14.25 -17.57
CA ILE A 7 -3.41 14.34 -16.34
C ILE A 7 -3.70 15.71 -15.69
N PRO A 8 -4.26 15.76 -14.46
CA PRO A 8 -4.47 17.01 -13.74
C PRO A 8 -3.15 17.74 -13.49
N ASP A 9 -3.15 19.06 -13.53
CA ASP A 9 -2.00 19.86 -13.12
C ASP A 9 -1.73 19.82 -11.62
N ASP A 10 -0.57 20.29 -11.17
CA ASP A 10 -0.18 20.24 -9.76
C ASP A 10 -1.12 21.05 -8.87
N ALA A 11 -1.59 22.22 -9.31
CA ALA A 11 -2.52 23.03 -8.55
C ALA A 11 -3.86 22.32 -8.33
N CYS A 12 -4.33 21.58 -9.34
CA CYS A 12 -5.53 20.73 -9.23
C CYS A 12 -5.31 19.59 -8.24
N LEU A 13 -4.17 18.88 -8.34
CA LEU A 13 -3.83 17.79 -7.44
C LEU A 13 -3.68 18.27 -5.99
N GLU A 14 -3.05 19.41 -5.76
CA GLU A 14 -2.92 19.99 -4.43
C GLU A 14 -4.30 20.39 -3.85
N ARG A 15 -5.14 21.06 -4.64
CA ARG A 15 -6.49 21.42 -4.22
C ARG A 15 -7.31 20.17 -3.86
N ARG A 16 -7.28 19.15 -4.71
CA ARG A 16 -7.97 17.86 -4.49
C ARG A 16 -7.42 17.10 -3.28
N GLY A 17 -6.14 17.24 -2.97
CA GLY A 17 -5.46 16.55 -1.88
C GLY A 17 -5.50 17.24 -0.52
N ARG A 18 -6.05 18.46 -0.40
CA ARG A 18 -6.03 19.24 0.86
C ARG A 18 -6.66 18.51 2.05
N TYR A 19 -7.74 17.77 1.81
CA TYR A 19 -8.46 17.04 2.87
C TYR A 19 -7.66 15.85 3.40
N LYS A 20 -6.76 15.26 2.60
CA LYS A 20 -6.13 13.94 2.89
C LYS A 20 -5.51 13.87 4.27
N ARG A 21 -4.72 14.87 4.66
CA ARG A 21 -4.03 14.83 5.95
C ARG A 21 -5.01 14.79 7.13
N ALA A 22 -6.03 15.64 7.12
CA ALA A 22 -7.05 15.65 8.16
C ALA A 22 -7.88 14.35 8.15
N TYR A 23 -8.19 13.85 6.95
CA TYR A 23 -8.91 12.60 6.76
C TYR A 23 -8.12 11.39 7.28
N ASP A 24 -6.84 11.27 6.91
CA ASP A 24 -5.95 10.21 7.38
C ASP A 24 -5.82 10.23 8.92
N LEU A 25 -5.61 11.41 9.50
CA LEU A 25 -5.51 11.56 10.96
C LEU A 25 -6.82 11.26 11.67
N LEU A 26 -7.97 11.63 11.10
CA LEU A 26 -9.28 11.28 11.64
C LEU A 26 -9.49 9.76 11.69
N ILE A 27 -9.16 9.06 10.61
CA ILE A 27 -9.26 7.59 10.56
C ILE A 27 -8.35 6.95 11.62
N LEU A 28 -7.08 7.41 11.71
CA LEU A 28 -6.17 6.94 12.74
C LEU A 28 -6.71 7.21 14.15
N ALA A 29 -7.25 8.40 14.40
CA ALA A 29 -7.85 8.74 15.69
C ALA A 29 -9.02 7.82 16.02
N VAL A 30 -9.94 7.60 15.09
CA VAL A 30 -11.07 6.67 15.27
C VAL A 30 -10.58 5.26 15.54
N ALA A 31 -9.59 4.76 14.78
CA ALA A 31 -9.05 3.42 14.98
C ALA A 31 -8.38 3.22 16.33
N HIS A 32 -7.78 4.27 16.91
CA HIS A 32 -7.04 4.18 18.18
C HIS A 32 -7.82 4.64 19.39
N LEU A 33 -8.84 5.50 19.24
CA LEU A 33 -9.60 6.06 20.36
C LEU A 33 -10.98 5.41 20.54
N PHE A 34 -11.53 4.76 19.52
CA PHE A 34 -12.79 4.02 19.64
C PHE A 34 -12.54 2.66 20.32
N PRO A 35 -13.01 2.43 21.55
CA PRO A 35 -12.56 1.31 22.40
C PRO A 35 -12.55 -0.08 21.76
N PRO A 36 -13.59 -0.52 21.00
CA PRO A 36 -13.55 -1.83 20.35
C PRO A 36 -12.40 -1.96 19.34
N LEU A 37 -12.13 -0.88 18.56
CA LEU A 37 -11.04 -0.86 17.58
C LEU A 37 -9.67 -0.75 18.27
N THR A 38 -9.58 0.03 19.34
CA THR A 38 -8.36 0.13 20.16
C THR A 38 -7.96 -1.23 20.72
N ILE A 39 -8.91 -1.99 21.26
CA ILE A 39 -8.66 -3.34 21.80
C ILE A 39 -8.17 -4.26 20.67
N LEU A 40 -8.86 -4.28 19.52
CA LEU A 40 -8.43 -5.06 18.36
C LEU A 40 -7.03 -4.67 17.92
N TRP A 41 -6.72 -3.38 17.88
CA TRP A 41 -5.42 -2.84 17.51
C TRP A 41 -4.31 -3.32 18.45
N LEU A 42 -4.54 -3.24 19.78
CA LEU A 42 -3.62 -3.73 20.79
C LEU A 42 -3.39 -5.25 20.67
N LEU A 43 -4.45 -6.02 20.41
CA LEU A 43 -4.33 -7.46 20.17
C LEU A 43 -3.47 -7.76 18.94
N LEU A 44 -3.72 -7.10 17.81
CA LEU A 44 -2.94 -7.32 16.59
C LEU A 44 -1.46 -6.96 16.79
N TRP A 45 -1.17 -5.83 17.45
CA TRP A 45 0.19 -5.40 17.75
C TRP A 45 0.90 -6.24 18.82
N THR A 46 0.20 -7.07 19.56
CA THR A 46 0.76 -8.00 20.53
C THR A 46 0.93 -9.40 19.94
N PHE A 47 -0.13 -9.95 19.34
CA PHE A 47 -0.15 -11.33 18.88
C PHE A 47 0.65 -11.54 17.59
N ILE A 48 0.59 -10.61 16.61
CA ILE A 48 1.32 -10.78 15.36
C ILE A 48 2.84 -10.80 15.59
N PRO A 49 3.45 -9.86 16.32
CA PRO A 49 4.85 -9.91 16.70
C PRO A 49 5.25 -11.20 17.42
N ALA A 50 4.42 -11.63 18.37
CA ALA A 50 4.67 -12.85 19.12
C ALA A 50 4.67 -14.10 18.21
N LEU A 51 3.70 -14.22 17.28
CA LEU A 51 3.62 -15.34 16.34
C LEU A 51 4.83 -15.37 15.38
N ILE A 52 5.26 -14.21 14.88
CA ILE A 52 6.43 -14.13 14.00
C ILE A 52 7.69 -14.58 14.76
N TRP A 53 7.91 -14.03 15.97
CA TRP A 53 9.07 -14.33 16.77
C TRP A 53 9.11 -15.80 17.23
N LEU A 54 7.97 -16.39 17.62
CA LEU A 54 7.87 -17.80 17.98
C LEU A 54 8.13 -18.74 16.80
N GLY A 55 7.87 -18.28 15.57
CA GLY A 55 8.04 -19.10 14.37
C GLY A 55 9.50 -19.43 14.04
N ASP A 56 10.41 -18.47 14.18
CA ASP A 56 11.82 -18.65 13.80
C ASP A 56 12.81 -17.82 14.66
N ARG A 57 12.33 -17.17 15.73
CA ARG A 57 13.15 -16.33 16.65
C ARG A 57 13.86 -15.15 15.96
N GLY A 58 13.49 -14.84 14.72
CA GLY A 58 14.09 -13.74 13.96
C GLY A 58 13.39 -12.38 14.18
N PRO A 59 13.83 -11.34 13.46
CA PRO A 59 13.24 -10.00 13.57
C PRO A 59 11.76 -9.99 13.20
N VAL A 60 10.96 -9.24 13.95
CA VAL A 60 9.50 -9.13 13.74
C VAL A 60 9.17 -8.23 12.55
N PHE A 61 9.96 -7.20 12.35
CA PHE A 61 9.72 -6.19 11.33
C PHE A 61 10.69 -6.32 10.16
N TYR A 62 10.19 -5.95 8.99
CA TYR A 62 10.95 -5.76 7.76
C TYR A 62 10.82 -4.30 7.31
N ARG A 63 11.93 -3.69 6.92
CA ARG A 63 11.99 -2.33 6.39
C ARG A 63 12.35 -2.36 4.91
N GLN A 64 11.72 -1.48 4.13
CA GLN A 64 11.99 -1.37 2.70
C GLN A 64 11.86 0.08 2.24
N GLU A 65 12.79 0.52 1.43
CA GLU A 65 12.72 1.83 0.80
C GLU A 65 11.65 1.87 -0.29
N ARG A 66 10.93 2.97 -0.33
CA ARG A 66 9.83 3.24 -1.25
C ARG A 66 9.86 4.70 -1.69
N LEU A 67 9.29 4.96 -2.89
CA LEU A 67 9.07 6.31 -3.37
C LEU A 67 7.77 6.89 -2.83
N GLY A 68 7.89 8.06 -2.24
CA GLY A 68 6.80 8.91 -1.79
C GLY A 68 6.48 10.02 -2.79
N LYS A 69 5.73 11.03 -2.31
CA LYS A 69 5.37 12.20 -3.11
C LYS A 69 6.62 12.91 -3.63
N ASN A 70 6.59 13.27 -4.92
CA ASN A 70 7.67 13.97 -5.64
C ASN A 70 9.02 13.22 -5.64
N GLY A 71 8.97 11.88 -5.55
CA GLY A 71 10.17 11.05 -5.58
C GLY A 71 10.96 11.01 -4.28
N LYS A 72 10.45 11.57 -3.17
CA LYS A 72 11.08 11.47 -1.87
C LYS A 72 11.16 10.01 -1.43
N VAL A 73 12.36 9.49 -1.22
CA VAL A 73 12.54 8.14 -0.66
C VAL A 73 12.18 8.15 0.83
N PHE A 74 11.43 7.15 1.25
CA PHE A 74 11.08 6.90 2.65
C PHE A 74 11.08 5.40 2.93
N SER A 75 11.14 5.03 4.21
CA SER A 75 11.17 3.62 4.63
C SER A 75 9.78 3.18 5.10
N VAL A 76 9.21 2.19 4.43
CA VAL A 76 8.00 1.50 4.93
C VAL A 76 8.39 0.40 5.91
N LEU A 77 7.58 0.25 6.96
CA LEU A 77 7.68 -0.83 7.93
C LEU A 77 6.56 -1.85 7.66
N LYS A 78 6.91 -3.13 7.64
CA LYS A 78 5.95 -4.24 7.52
C LYS A 78 6.23 -5.29 8.60
N PHE A 79 5.26 -6.11 8.90
CA PHE A 79 5.55 -7.37 9.58
C PHE A 79 6.31 -8.29 8.64
N ARG A 80 7.34 -8.96 9.15
CA ARG A 80 8.14 -9.90 8.37
C ARG A 80 7.32 -11.13 8.02
N THR A 81 7.29 -11.46 6.73
CA THR A 81 6.55 -12.61 6.18
C THR A 81 7.45 -13.67 5.56
N MET A 82 8.73 -13.38 5.40
CA MET A 82 9.73 -14.27 4.83
C MET A 82 10.79 -14.65 5.87
N VAL A 83 11.54 -15.72 5.60
CA VAL A 83 12.71 -16.10 6.40
C VAL A 83 13.71 -14.94 6.46
N PRO A 84 14.54 -14.85 7.51
CA PRO A 84 15.64 -13.90 7.54
C PRO A 84 16.49 -14.02 6.28
N ASP A 85 17.01 -12.88 5.80
CA ASP A 85 17.91 -12.79 4.65
C ASP A 85 17.36 -13.35 3.31
N ALA A 86 16.04 -13.43 3.17
CA ALA A 86 15.37 -13.97 1.98
C ALA A 86 15.82 -13.31 0.65
N GLU A 87 16.29 -12.07 0.66
CA GLU A 87 16.77 -11.35 -0.54
C GLU A 87 18.27 -11.51 -0.80
N GLN A 88 19.06 -12.06 0.14
CA GLN A 88 20.52 -12.16 -0.04
C GLN A 88 20.91 -13.06 -1.22
N LEU A 89 20.16 -14.13 -1.47
CA LEU A 89 20.45 -15.08 -2.54
C LEU A 89 19.84 -14.73 -3.89
N THR A 90 18.73 -13.98 -3.90
CA THR A 90 17.92 -13.75 -5.11
C THR A 90 17.85 -12.28 -5.52
N GLY A 91 18.34 -11.37 -4.68
CA GLY A 91 18.13 -9.94 -4.86
C GLY A 91 16.65 -9.55 -4.69
N ALA A 92 16.32 -8.36 -5.18
CA ALA A 92 14.98 -7.78 -5.13
C ALA A 92 14.09 -8.37 -6.22
N VAL A 93 13.57 -9.57 -6.01
CA VAL A 93 12.62 -10.24 -6.92
C VAL A 93 11.21 -10.23 -6.33
N TRP A 94 10.22 -10.21 -7.20
CA TRP A 94 8.82 -10.36 -6.76
C TRP A 94 8.58 -11.77 -6.22
N ALA A 95 7.91 -11.84 -5.06
CA ALA A 95 7.51 -13.11 -4.50
C ALA A 95 6.30 -13.66 -5.28
N THR A 96 6.38 -14.92 -5.66
CA THR A 96 5.23 -15.68 -6.19
C THR A 96 4.34 -16.17 -5.05
N ALA A 97 3.13 -16.64 -5.36
CA ALA A 97 2.19 -17.17 -4.36
C ALA A 97 2.80 -18.34 -3.55
N ASP A 98 3.58 -19.22 -4.21
CA ASP A 98 4.21 -20.39 -3.61
C ASP A 98 5.71 -20.20 -3.32
N ASP A 99 6.15 -18.97 -3.10
CA ASP A 99 7.55 -18.65 -2.81
C ASP A 99 8.02 -19.38 -1.53
N PRO A 100 9.03 -20.25 -1.61
CA PRO A 100 9.49 -21.06 -0.48
C PRO A 100 10.08 -20.23 0.67
N ARG A 101 10.43 -18.98 0.41
CA ARG A 101 10.93 -18.03 1.43
C ARG A 101 9.84 -17.54 2.37
N ILE A 102 8.55 -17.71 2.01
CA ILE A 102 7.42 -17.26 2.82
C ILE A 102 7.19 -18.20 3.99
N THR A 103 7.22 -17.69 5.23
CA THR A 103 6.92 -18.47 6.43
C THR A 103 5.44 -18.86 6.51
N LYS A 104 5.08 -19.86 7.32
CA LYS A 104 3.67 -20.25 7.53
C LYS A 104 2.84 -19.08 8.08
N VAL A 105 3.36 -18.34 9.05
CA VAL A 105 2.75 -17.13 9.60
C VAL A 105 2.69 -16.03 8.53
N GLY A 106 3.77 -15.87 7.76
CA GLY A 106 3.85 -14.89 6.67
C GLY A 106 2.80 -15.11 5.59
N ARG A 107 2.50 -16.36 5.24
CA ARG A 107 1.44 -16.69 4.27
C ARG A 107 0.06 -16.22 4.77
N TRP A 108 -0.24 -16.47 6.03
CA TRP A 108 -1.48 -15.99 6.63
C TRP A 108 -1.55 -14.45 6.69
N LEU A 109 -0.44 -13.78 7.07
CA LEU A 109 -0.37 -12.32 7.12
C LEU A 109 -0.58 -11.69 5.74
N ARG A 110 0.04 -12.24 4.69
CA ARG A 110 -0.14 -11.77 3.30
C ARG A 110 -1.57 -11.96 2.80
N ALA A 111 -2.16 -13.13 3.02
CA ALA A 111 -3.54 -13.42 2.62
C ALA A 111 -4.57 -12.50 3.30
N SER A 112 -4.25 -11.98 4.48
CA SER A 112 -5.09 -11.03 5.23
C SER A 112 -4.65 -9.57 5.08
N ALA A 113 -3.56 -9.29 4.33
CA ALA A 113 -2.91 -7.97 4.23
C ALA A 113 -2.51 -7.37 5.59
N LEU A 114 -2.45 -8.17 6.66
CA LEU A 114 -2.06 -7.73 8.00
C LEU A 114 -0.56 -7.45 8.12
N ASP A 115 0.25 -7.97 7.20
CA ASP A 115 1.68 -7.65 7.12
C ASP A 115 1.92 -6.16 6.85
N GLU A 116 0.98 -5.46 6.23
CA GLU A 116 1.06 -4.04 5.93
C GLU A 116 0.60 -3.12 7.07
N LEU A 117 0.09 -3.68 8.18
CA LEU A 117 -0.40 -2.93 9.34
C LEU A 117 0.61 -1.89 9.88
N PRO A 118 1.93 -2.17 9.97
CA PRO A 118 2.89 -1.18 10.45
C PRO A 118 3.05 0.05 9.56
N GLN A 119 2.56 0.05 8.32
CA GLN A 119 2.62 1.22 7.43
C GLN A 119 1.74 2.38 7.93
N VAL A 120 0.86 2.16 8.90
CA VAL A 120 0.13 3.25 9.58
C VAL A 120 1.08 4.29 10.19
N LEU A 121 2.30 3.90 10.56
CA LEU A 121 3.32 4.83 11.03
C LEU A 121 3.78 5.78 9.91
N ALA A 122 3.88 5.31 8.67
CA ALA A 122 4.17 6.16 7.52
C ALA A 122 2.98 7.07 7.15
N ILE A 123 1.74 6.64 7.44
CA ILE A 123 0.57 7.50 7.32
C ILE A 123 0.59 8.56 8.43
N LEU A 124 0.92 8.18 9.65
CA LEU A 124 1.02 9.10 10.79
C LEU A 124 2.13 10.14 10.58
N SER A 125 3.28 9.79 10.00
CA SER A 125 4.35 10.75 9.65
C SER A 125 3.97 11.65 8.47
N GLY A 126 3.05 11.20 7.60
CA GLY A 126 2.59 11.92 6.41
C GLY A 126 3.38 11.59 5.15
N ASP A 127 4.24 10.57 5.15
CA ASP A 127 4.91 10.05 3.97
C ASP A 127 3.93 9.22 3.10
N MET A 128 2.90 8.62 3.72
CA MET A 128 1.81 7.91 3.07
C MET A 128 0.43 8.49 3.39
N SER A 129 -0.58 7.99 2.71
CA SER A 129 -2.01 8.18 2.97
C SER A 129 -2.69 6.81 3.04
N PHE A 130 -3.91 6.70 3.56
CA PHE A 130 -4.68 5.46 3.43
C PHE A 130 -4.97 5.12 1.97
N VAL A 131 -5.26 6.13 1.14
CA VAL A 131 -5.61 5.92 -0.27
C VAL A 131 -4.68 6.71 -1.19
N GLY A 132 -4.17 6.04 -2.22
CA GLY A 132 -3.28 6.60 -3.22
C GLY A 132 -2.67 5.51 -4.11
N PRO A 133 -1.88 5.88 -5.13
CA PRO A 133 -1.06 4.93 -5.87
C PRO A 133 -0.15 4.14 -4.93
N ARG A 134 0.03 2.83 -5.17
CA ARG A 134 0.91 2.01 -4.32
C ARG A 134 2.36 2.50 -4.39
N ALA A 135 3.00 2.66 -3.23
CA ALA A 135 4.42 3.02 -3.15
C ALA A 135 5.28 1.93 -3.79
N GLU A 136 6.05 2.28 -4.83
CA GLU A 136 6.97 1.35 -5.50
C GLU A 136 8.40 1.50 -4.97
N ARG A 137 9.23 0.47 -5.15
CA ARG A 137 10.67 0.52 -4.91
C ARG A 137 11.31 1.48 -5.91
N PRO A 138 12.34 2.27 -5.54
CA PRO A 138 13.01 3.20 -6.45
C PRO A 138 13.47 2.54 -7.75
N GLU A 139 14.07 1.34 -7.65
CA GLU A 139 14.61 0.60 -8.79
C GLU A 139 13.50 0.14 -9.75
N LEU A 140 12.40 -0.40 -9.19
CA LEU A 140 11.25 -0.85 -9.98
C LEU A 140 10.53 0.32 -10.63
N HIS A 141 10.40 1.44 -9.92
CA HIS A 141 9.79 2.64 -10.48
C HIS A 141 10.58 3.16 -11.69
N ALA A 142 11.92 3.19 -11.59
CA ALA A 142 12.77 3.60 -12.72
C ALA A 142 12.55 2.70 -13.93
N GLN A 143 12.56 1.37 -13.75
CA GLN A 143 12.28 0.41 -14.83
C GLN A 143 10.88 0.58 -15.44
N PHE A 144 9.87 0.85 -14.61
CA PHE A 144 8.51 1.04 -15.10
C PHE A 144 8.33 2.36 -15.85
N VAL A 145 9.05 3.42 -15.47
CA VAL A 145 9.06 4.70 -16.20
C VAL A 145 9.73 4.55 -17.57
N GLU A 146 10.75 3.69 -17.70
CA GLU A 146 11.36 3.37 -19.00
C GLU A 146 10.38 2.64 -19.94
N GLN A 147 9.54 1.74 -19.38
CA GLN A 147 8.55 0.98 -20.15
C GLN A 147 7.31 1.84 -20.47
N GLU A 148 6.84 2.62 -19.50
CA GLU A 148 5.64 3.44 -19.55
C GLU A 148 5.91 4.81 -18.92
N PRO A 149 6.27 5.84 -19.72
CA PRO A 149 6.64 7.17 -19.20
C PRO A 149 5.55 7.83 -18.34
N LEU A 150 4.27 7.53 -18.58
CA LEU A 150 3.16 8.05 -17.75
C LEU A 150 3.21 7.54 -16.31
N PHE A 151 3.96 6.44 -16.06
CA PHE A 151 4.14 5.90 -14.73
C PHE A 151 4.81 6.90 -13.76
N ALA A 152 5.59 7.86 -14.28
CA ALA A 152 6.16 8.95 -13.49
C ALA A 152 5.10 9.88 -12.86
N GLN A 153 3.88 9.94 -13.41
CA GLN A 153 2.85 10.85 -12.91
C GLN A 153 2.27 10.43 -11.54
N ARG A 154 2.38 9.17 -11.21
CA ARG A 154 1.81 8.60 -9.99
C ARG A 154 2.46 9.11 -8.68
N ILE A 155 3.73 9.52 -8.74
CA ILE A 155 4.46 10.06 -7.57
C ILE A 155 4.12 11.52 -7.25
N ARG A 156 3.29 12.20 -8.02
CA ARG A 156 2.85 13.59 -7.76
C ARG A 156 1.92 13.71 -6.54
N VAL A 157 1.38 12.59 -6.07
CA VAL A 157 0.57 12.52 -4.85
C VAL A 157 1.22 11.59 -3.82
N ARG A 158 0.74 11.63 -2.56
CA ARG A 158 1.19 10.66 -1.55
C ARG A 158 0.79 9.26 -1.96
N PRO A 159 1.68 8.27 -1.82
CA PRO A 159 1.33 6.88 -2.03
C PRO A 159 0.33 6.40 -0.97
N GLY A 160 -0.49 5.42 -1.36
CA GLY A 160 -1.53 4.85 -0.50
C GLY A 160 -1.21 3.47 0.04
N LEU A 161 -1.79 3.14 1.19
CA LEU A 161 -1.88 1.77 1.69
C LEU A 161 -2.79 0.94 0.78
N THR A 162 -3.88 1.55 0.31
CA THR A 162 -4.74 1.03 -0.76
C THR A 162 -4.89 2.05 -1.87
N GLY A 163 -5.38 1.62 -3.03
CA GLY A 163 -5.59 2.47 -4.19
C GLY A 163 -6.46 1.82 -5.26
N LEU A 164 -6.79 2.57 -6.29
CA LEU A 164 -7.71 2.10 -7.32
C LEU A 164 -7.14 0.89 -8.09
N ALA A 165 -5.83 0.91 -8.40
CA ALA A 165 -5.17 -0.22 -9.04
C ALA A 165 -5.19 -1.49 -8.17
N GLN A 166 -5.02 -1.34 -6.85
CA GLN A 166 -5.04 -2.46 -5.92
C GLN A 166 -6.45 -3.04 -5.73
N VAL A 167 -7.48 -2.19 -5.73
CA VAL A 167 -8.88 -2.62 -5.51
C VAL A 167 -9.49 -3.28 -6.75
N LYS A 168 -9.16 -2.78 -7.96
CA LYS A 168 -9.75 -3.24 -9.22
C LYS A 168 -8.88 -4.22 -9.99
N GLY A 169 -7.57 -4.17 -9.78
CA GLY A 169 -6.61 -4.98 -10.53
C GLY A 169 -6.13 -6.22 -9.77
N SER A 170 -5.42 -7.10 -10.47
CA SER A 170 -4.67 -8.20 -9.88
C SER A 170 -3.37 -7.68 -9.24
N TYR A 171 -2.76 -8.50 -8.37
CA TYR A 171 -1.51 -8.15 -7.69
C TYR A 171 -0.35 -7.86 -8.68
N ASP A 172 -0.32 -8.59 -9.77
CA ASP A 172 0.72 -8.61 -10.81
C ASP A 172 0.34 -7.81 -12.08
N LEU A 173 -0.51 -6.76 -11.93
CA LEU A 173 -0.83 -5.85 -13.04
C LEU A 173 0.43 -5.29 -13.69
N PRO A 174 0.55 -5.36 -15.04
CA PRO A 174 1.65 -4.71 -15.74
C PRO A 174 1.61 -3.17 -15.57
N PRO A 175 2.77 -2.49 -15.70
CA PRO A 175 2.87 -1.05 -15.46
C PRO A 175 1.87 -0.22 -16.27
N GLU A 176 1.61 -0.60 -17.53
CA GLU A 176 0.71 0.09 -18.46
C GLU A 176 -0.76 0.07 -17.96
N GLN A 177 -1.19 -1.03 -17.39
CA GLN A 177 -2.53 -1.15 -16.82
C GLN A 177 -2.59 -0.48 -15.44
N LYS A 178 -1.56 -0.66 -14.63
CA LYS A 178 -1.47 -0.05 -13.29
C LYS A 178 -1.56 1.46 -13.38
N VAL A 179 -0.83 2.09 -14.31
CA VAL A 179 -0.84 3.55 -14.47
C VAL A 179 -2.20 4.09 -14.88
N GLN A 180 -2.98 3.37 -15.69
CA GLN A 180 -4.31 3.80 -16.08
C GLN A 180 -5.25 3.96 -14.86
N TYR A 181 -5.21 3.00 -13.93
CA TYR A 181 -5.97 3.10 -12.68
C TYR A 181 -5.45 4.25 -11.79
N ASP A 182 -4.14 4.42 -11.70
CA ASP A 182 -3.55 5.48 -10.89
C ASP A 182 -3.92 6.87 -11.47
N LEU A 183 -3.86 7.06 -12.79
CA LEU A 183 -4.30 8.29 -13.44
C LEU A 183 -5.82 8.54 -13.29
N GLN A 184 -6.63 7.48 -13.38
CA GLN A 184 -8.06 7.57 -13.08
C GLN A 184 -8.30 8.03 -11.64
N TYR A 185 -7.52 7.52 -10.69
CA TYR A 185 -7.60 7.95 -9.30
C TYR A 185 -7.20 9.43 -9.14
N LEU A 186 -6.11 9.88 -9.75
CA LEU A 186 -5.67 11.28 -9.68
C LEU A 186 -6.77 12.25 -10.14
N ARG A 187 -7.55 11.86 -11.17
CA ARG A 187 -8.70 12.65 -11.68
C ARG A 187 -9.88 12.65 -10.74
N SER A 188 -10.13 11.56 -10.04
CA SER A 188 -11.31 11.37 -9.18
C SER A 188 -11.01 11.53 -7.69
N MET A 189 -9.76 11.85 -7.30
CA MET A 189 -9.33 11.96 -5.90
C MET A 189 -10.24 12.92 -5.11
N GLY A 190 -10.80 12.41 -4.01
CA GLY A 190 -11.70 13.14 -3.13
C GLY A 190 -12.16 12.27 -1.95
N PRO A 191 -12.74 12.86 -0.88
CA PRO A 191 -13.09 12.11 0.34
C PRO A 191 -14.07 10.96 0.08
N VAL A 192 -15.04 11.15 -0.82
CA VAL A 192 -16.01 10.11 -1.19
C VAL A 192 -15.34 8.97 -1.95
N ALA A 193 -14.47 9.29 -2.91
CA ALA A 193 -13.72 8.29 -3.66
C ALA A 193 -12.82 7.47 -2.72
N ASP A 194 -12.10 8.15 -1.82
CA ASP A 194 -11.22 7.49 -0.85
C ASP A 194 -12.01 6.59 0.10
N THR A 195 -13.14 7.04 0.64
CA THR A 195 -14.00 6.20 1.48
C THR A 195 -14.46 4.96 0.75
N ARG A 196 -14.90 5.08 -0.52
CA ARG A 196 -15.31 3.94 -1.34
C ARG A 196 -14.17 2.94 -1.57
N LEU A 197 -12.97 3.43 -1.85
CA LEU A 197 -11.80 2.57 -2.04
C LEU A 197 -11.37 1.87 -0.75
N MET A 198 -11.44 2.54 0.40
CA MET A 198 -11.17 1.91 1.68
C MET A 198 -12.18 0.81 1.99
N LEU A 199 -13.48 1.06 1.81
CA LEU A 199 -14.53 0.05 2.03
C LEU A 199 -14.36 -1.14 1.07
N ALA A 200 -14.03 -0.90 -0.19
CA ALA A 200 -13.75 -1.94 -1.17
C ALA A 200 -12.49 -2.74 -0.79
N SER A 201 -11.44 -2.08 -0.30
CA SER A 201 -10.23 -2.72 0.20
C SER A 201 -10.52 -3.66 1.38
N VAL A 202 -11.27 -3.18 2.38
CA VAL A 202 -11.71 -4.00 3.52
C VAL A 202 -12.52 -5.20 3.04
N ARG A 203 -13.46 -5.00 2.12
CA ARG A 203 -14.24 -6.09 1.51
C ARG A 203 -13.35 -7.11 0.81
N ASN A 204 -12.37 -6.67 0.02
CA ASN A 204 -11.44 -7.57 -0.68
C ASN A 204 -10.60 -8.37 0.32
N THR A 205 -10.15 -7.75 1.42
CA THR A 205 -9.44 -8.42 2.51
C THR A 205 -10.31 -9.51 3.16
N LEU A 206 -11.55 -9.18 3.52
CA LEU A 206 -12.48 -10.13 4.15
C LEU A 206 -12.84 -11.30 3.23
N LEU A 207 -12.97 -11.04 1.93
CA LEU A 207 -13.29 -12.05 0.92
C LEU A 207 -12.05 -12.75 0.36
N ARG A 208 -10.83 -12.42 0.83
CA ARG A 208 -9.54 -12.95 0.35
C ARG A 208 -9.37 -12.84 -1.16
N ARG A 209 -9.77 -11.70 -1.74
CA ARG A 209 -9.74 -11.46 -3.19
C ARG A 209 -8.45 -10.81 -3.71
N TRP A 210 -7.40 -10.75 -2.91
CA TRP A 210 -6.13 -10.15 -3.32
C TRP A 210 -5.33 -11.00 -4.31
N ASP A 211 -5.56 -12.33 -4.33
CA ASP A 211 -4.84 -13.29 -5.17
C ASP A 211 -5.72 -13.88 -6.29
N GLN A 212 -6.98 -13.45 -6.42
CA GLN A 212 -7.84 -13.95 -7.48
C GLN A 212 -7.46 -13.27 -8.80
N LYS A 213 -6.85 -14.05 -9.69
CA LYS A 213 -6.75 -13.71 -11.11
C LYS A 213 -8.17 -13.78 -11.67
N ASP A 214 -8.72 -12.64 -12.02
CA ASP A 214 -9.88 -12.64 -12.92
C ASP A 214 -9.36 -13.13 -14.27
N HIS A 215 -9.71 -14.38 -14.63
CA HIS A 215 -9.55 -14.98 -15.94
C HIS A 215 -10.58 -14.41 -16.90
#